data_e1e72305997291357011a2d9aa214a47
#
_entry.id   e1e72305997291357011a2d9aa214a47
#
_cell.length_a   1.000
_cell.length_b   1.000
_cell.length_c   1.000
_cell.angle_alpha   90.00
_cell.angle_beta   90.00
_cell.angle_gamma   90.00
#
_symmetry.space_group_name_H-M   'P 1'
#
loop_
_entity.id
_entity.type
_entity.pdbx_description
1 polymer ?
#
loop_
_entity_poly.entity_id
_entity_poly.type
_entity_poly.pdbx_seq_one_letter_code
_entity_poly.pdbx_strand_id
1 'polypeptide(L)'
;MPLSATHSIVRGAIAYLKAIVPDDGTPALPVAHADTPVIRTYNDELCVCYLVDRSSNLRYVQNRDLEREEISADELHKIGLRNLWEQTGSRNARVQPYQNIFAVLMSGDFEASLILLDRLWEHDFRKFVRGDYAAALPARDVLAFCDSSFEEGLQELRNLIARVTPPGDHLLSQKIYIRRDGTWQPQKA
;
A
#
# COMPACT_ATOMS: atom_id res chain seq x y z
N MET A 1 -35.23 13.19 -20.24
CA MET A 1 -34.25 12.10 -20.24
C MET A 1 -33.40 12.27 -18.99
N PRO A 2 -33.46 11.36 -17.99
CA PRO A 2 -32.57 11.47 -16.84
C PRO A 2 -31.15 11.18 -17.32
N LEU A 3 -30.22 12.11 -17.03
CA LEU A 3 -28.79 11.95 -17.20
C LEU A 3 -28.37 10.69 -16.44
N SER A 4 -27.85 9.72 -17.16
CA SER A 4 -27.18 8.54 -16.60
C SER A 4 -26.26 9.01 -15.49
N ALA A 5 -26.47 8.52 -14.28
CA ALA A 5 -25.59 8.77 -13.15
C ALA A 5 -24.20 8.22 -13.53
N THR A 6 -23.35 9.10 -14.02
CA THR A 6 -21.96 8.78 -14.29
C THR A 6 -21.35 8.43 -12.94
N HIS A 7 -21.12 7.14 -12.70
CA HIS A 7 -20.50 6.68 -11.46
C HIS A 7 -19.15 7.40 -11.30
N SER A 8 -19.03 8.17 -10.22
CA SER A 8 -17.80 8.87 -9.88
C SER A 8 -16.62 7.87 -9.81
N ILE A 9 -15.60 8.12 -10.61
CA ILE A 9 -14.40 7.28 -10.63
C ILE A 9 -13.64 7.47 -9.32
N VAL A 10 -13.48 8.73 -8.90
CA VAL A 10 -12.69 9.09 -7.72
C VAL A 10 -13.30 8.53 -6.44
N ARG A 11 -14.63 8.49 -6.33
CA ARG A 11 -15.31 7.95 -5.13
C ARG A 11 -15.11 6.46 -4.91
N GLY A 12 -14.81 5.69 -5.96
CA GLY A 12 -14.50 4.25 -5.89
C GLY A 12 -12.99 3.95 -5.77
N ALA A 13 -12.15 4.98 -5.68
CA ALA A 13 -10.71 4.81 -5.66
C ALA A 13 -10.22 4.17 -4.35
N ILE A 14 -9.26 3.24 -4.45
CA ILE A 14 -8.60 2.56 -3.34
C ILE A 14 -7.13 2.97 -3.33
N ALA A 15 -6.61 3.38 -2.17
CA ALA A 15 -5.19 3.66 -2.01
C ALA A 15 -4.37 2.36 -2.15
N TYR A 16 -3.34 2.40 -2.97
CA TYR A 16 -2.55 1.25 -3.36
C TYR A 16 -1.06 1.58 -3.35
N LEU A 17 -0.28 0.78 -2.63
CA LEU A 17 1.16 0.98 -2.51
C LEU A 17 1.89 0.39 -3.72
N LYS A 18 2.82 1.16 -4.28
CA LYS A 18 3.71 0.72 -5.37
C LYS A 18 5.16 1.12 -5.14
N ALA A 19 6.08 0.35 -5.72
CA ALA A 19 7.46 0.77 -5.83
C ALA A 19 7.58 1.92 -6.86
N ILE A 20 8.42 2.90 -6.53
CA ILE A 20 8.87 3.90 -7.50
C ILE A 20 9.86 3.19 -8.43
N VAL A 21 9.54 3.14 -9.72
CA VAL A 21 10.47 2.61 -10.72
C VAL A 21 11.55 3.67 -10.93
N PRO A 22 12.83 3.36 -10.69
CA PRO A 22 13.91 4.27 -10.99
C PRO A 22 13.91 4.65 -12.48
N ASP A 23 14.24 5.89 -12.79
CA ASP A 23 14.48 6.30 -14.17
C ASP A 23 15.73 5.58 -14.68
N ASP A 24 15.54 4.65 -15.60
CA ASP A 24 16.62 3.88 -16.23
C ASP A 24 17.15 4.56 -17.49
N GLY A 25 16.70 5.79 -17.78
CA GLY A 25 17.06 6.55 -18.97
C GLY A 25 16.36 6.06 -20.25
N THR A 26 15.46 5.09 -20.16
CA THR A 26 14.64 4.66 -21.30
C THR A 26 13.67 5.79 -21.68
N PRO A 27 13.65 6.25 -22.96
CA PRO A 27 12.74 7.30 -23.36
C PRO A 27 11.28 6.89 -23.11
N ALA A 28 10.65 7.54 -22.16
CA ALA A 28 9.22 7.36 -21.93
C ALA A 28 8.43 8.01 -23.06
N LEU A 29 7.35 7.36 -23.50
CA LEU A 29 6.40 8.00 -24.41
C LEU A 29 5.82 9.23 -23.71
N PRO A 30 5.77 10.40 -24.39
CA PRO A 30 5.19 11.60 -23.81
C PRO A 30 3.71 11.36 -23.51
N VAL A 31 3.36 11.39 -22.24
CA VAL A 31 1.98 11.30 -21.76
C VAL A 31 1.52 12.69 -21.36
N ALA A 32 0.34 13.11 -21.81
CA ALA A 32 -0.21 14.39 -21.40
C ALA A 32 -0.44 14.40 -19.87
N HIS A 33 -0.21 15.52 -19.21
CA HIS A 33 -0.39 15.63 -17.75
C HIS A 33 -1.76 15.12 -17.29
N ALA A 34 -2.80 15.42 -18.03
CA ALA A 34 -4.16 14.95 -17.75
C ALA A 34 -4.29 13.41 -17.70
N ASP A 35 -3.46 12.71 -18.48
CA ASP A 35 -3.48 11.25 -18.63
C ASP A 35 -2.52 10.53 -17.67
N THR A 36 -1.70 11.28 -16.92
CA THR A 36 -0.81 10.67 -15.93
C THR A 36 -1.58 10.21 -14.69
N PRO A 37 -1.23 9.06 -14.10
CA PRO A 37 -1.78 8.62 -12.83
C PRO A 37 -1.53 9.64 -11.72
N VAL A 38 -2.48 9.80 -10.80
CA VAL A 38 -2.25 10.55 -9.58
C VAL A 38 -1.37 9.71 -8.65
N ILE A 39 -0.22 10.26 -8.30
CA ILE A 39 0.78 9.59 -7.45
C ILE A 39 1.10 10.49 -6.26
N ARG A 40 1.17 9.90 -5.06
CA ARG A 40 1.64 10.54 -3.84
C ARG A 40 2.90 9.83 -3.35
N THR A 41 3.99 10.53 -3.21
CA THR A 41 5.22 9.97 -2.63
C THR A 41 4.95 9.51 -1.20
N TYR A 42 5.36 8.28 -0.89
CA TYR A 42 5.32 7.73 0.47
C TYR A 42 6.70 7.85 1.14
N ASN A 43 7.74 7.42 0.44
CA ASN A 43 9.16 7.59 0.80
C ASN A 43 10.02 7.54 -0.46
N ASP A 44 11.34 7.36 -0.32
CA ASP A 44 12.29 7.39 -1.45
C ASP A 44 12.11 6.24 -2.45
N GLU A 45 11.45 5.14 -2.08
CA GLU A 45 11.28 3.95 -2.92
C GLU A 45 9.82 3.54 -3.15
N LEU A 46 8.87 4.12 -2.40
CA LEU A 46 7.47 3.76 -2.45
C LEU A 46 6.58 4.98 -2.71
N CYS A 47 5.51 4.75 -3.43
CA CYS A 47 4.46 5.73 -3.68
C CYS A 47 3.07 5.12 -3.49
N VAL A 48 2.08 5.98 -3.30
CA VAL A 48 0.67 5.63 -3.27
C VAL A 48 0.04 6.02 -4.59
N CYS A 49 -0.53 5.04 -5.27
CA CYS A 49 -1.42 5.21 -6.41
C CYS A 49 -2.87 4.97 -5.98
N TYR A 50 -3.82 5.23 -6.86
CA TYR A 50 -5.25 5.05 -6.56
C TYR A 50 -5.87 4.20 -7.66
N LEU A 51 -6.37 3.02 -7.27
CA LEU A 51 -6.97 2.05 -8.17
C LEU A 51 -8.49 2.10 -8.10
N VAL A 52 -9.13 1.94 -9.22
CA VAL A 52 -10.59 1.75 -9.32
C VAL A 52 -10.84 0.42 -10.01
N ASP A 53 -11.62 -0.44 -9.35
CA ASP A 53 -12.12 -1.67 -9.96
C ASP A 53 -13.30 -1.36 -10.89
N ARG A 54 -13.16 -1.77 -12.15
CA ARG A 54 -14.22 -1.67 -13.18
C ARG A 54 -14.54 -3.07 -13.71
N SER A 55 -15.00 -3.95 -12.85
CA SER A 55 -15.58 -5.26 -13.21
C SER A 55 -14.74 -6.17 -14.14
N SER A 56 -13.84 -5.62 -14.95
CA SER A 56 -12.95 -6.35 -15.87
C SER A 56 -11.50 -5.85 -15.88
N ASN A 57 -11.24 -4.63 -15.38
CA ASN A 57 -9.91 -4.05 -15.39
C ASN A 57 -9.69 -3.09 -14.21
N LEU A 58 -8.56 -3.23 -13.52
CA LEU A 58 -8.08 -2.22 -12.58
C LEU A 58 -7.55 -1.01 -13.38
N ARG A 59 -8.01 0.17 -13.03
CA ARG A 59 -7.58 1.43 -13.64
C ARG A 59 -7.01 2.37 -12.59
N TYR A 60 -5.92 3.04 -12.91
CA TYR A 60 -5.42 4.15 -12.10
C TYR A 60 -6.29 5.40 -12.27
N VAL A 61 -6.53 6.11 -11.17
CA VAL A 61 -7.08 7.47 -11.21
C VAL A 61 -6.03 8.38 -11.85
N GLN A 62 -6.45 9.18 -12.82
CA GLN A 62 -5.61 10.12 -13.57
C GLN A 62 -5.95 11.57 -13.20
N ASN A 63 -5.05 12.52 -13.51
CA ASN A 63 -5.27 13.93 -13.20
C ASN A 63 -6.57 14.47 -13.82
N ARG A 64 -6.92 14.08 -15.05
CA ARG A 64 -8.21 14.44 -15.68
C ARG A 64 -9.45 13.99 -14.90
N ASP A 65 -9.32 12.91 -14.11
CA ASP A 65 -10.46 12.44 -13.30
C ASP A 65 -10.68 13.38 -12.11
N LEU A 66 -9.60 13.90 -11.52
CA LEU A 66 -9.68 14.92 -10.47
C LEU A 66 -10.26 16.24 -11.00
N GLU A 67 -9.77 16.69 -12.15
CA GLU A 67 -10.25 17.91 -12.79
C GLU A 67 -11.75 17.83 -13.11
N ARG A 68 -12.18 16.70 -13.70
CA ARG A 68 -13.58 16.49 -14.06
C ARG A 68 -14.52 16.43 -12.86
N GLU A 69 -14.07 15.86 -11.75
CA GLU A 69 -14.88 15.70 -10.54
C GLU A 69 -14.67 16.81 -9.51
N GLU A 70 -13.79 17.78 -9.82
CA GLU A 70 -13.43 18.93 -8.97
C GLU A 70 -12.96 18.50 -7.57
N ILE A 71 -12.14 17.42 -7.53
CA ILE A 71 -11.62 16.83 -6.30
C ILE A 71 -10.11 17.04 -6.23
N SER A 72 -9.61 17.44 -5.06
CA SER A 72 -8.17 17.60 -4.82
C SER A 72 -7.46 16.24 -4.62
N ALA A 73 -6.13 16.21 -4.83
CA ALA A 73 -5.31 15.03 -4.57
C ALA A 73 -5.35 14.61 -3.09
N ASP A 74 -5.46 15.56 -2.15
CA ASP A 74 -5.61 15.26 -0.72
C ASP A 74 -6.96 14.63 -0.39
N GLU A 75 -8.00 15.05 -1.06
CA GLU A 75 -9.34 14.50 -0.93
C GLU A 75 -9.42 13.09 -1.52
N LEU A 76 -8.81 12.88 -2.70
CA LEU A 76 -8.63 11.54 -3.26
C LEU A 76 -7.90 10.62 -2.29
N HIS A 77 -6.84 11.10 -1.63
CA HIS A 77 -6.08 10.30 -0.66
C HIS A 77 -6.96 9.84 0.51
N LYS A 78 -7.76 10.74 1.08
CA LYS A 78 -8.71 10.42 2.16
C LYS A 78 -9.77 9.39 1.70
N ILE A 79 -10.30 9.56 0.49
CA ILE A 79 -11.24 8.62 -0.11
C ILE A 79 -10.57 7.25 -0.29
N GLY A 80 -9.37 7.24 -0.86
CA GLY A 80 -8.62 6.01 -1.11
C GLY A 80 -8.29 5.21 0.16
N LEU A 81 -7.88 5.88 1.24
CA LEU A 81 -7.64 5.24 2.53
C LEU A 81 -8.92 4.70 3.17
N ARG A 82 -10.02 5.46 3.09
CA ARG A 82 -11.32 5.00 3.59
C ARG A 82 -11.79 3.75 2.84
N ASN A 83 -11.73 3.75 1.52
CA ASN A 83 -12.14 2.62 0.71
C ASN A 83 -11.22 1.41 0.91
N LEU A 84 -9.90 1.62 1.08
CA LEU A 84 -8.97 0.57 1.47
C LEU A 84 -9.38 -0.04 2.81
N TRP A 85 -9.75 0.78 3.81
CA TRP A 85 -10.25 0.29 5.10
C TRP A 85 -11.55 -0.50 4.95
N GLU A 86 -12.52 -0.01 4.18
CA GLU A 86 -13.83 -0.65 4.00
C GLU A 86 -13.72 -2.00 3.30
N GLN A 87 -12.84 -2.12 2.31
CA GLN A 87 -12.66 -3.38 1.55
C GLN A 87 -11.74 -4.37 2.25
N THR A 88 -10.74 -3.90 2.96
CA THR A 88 -9.62 -4.72 3.43
C THR A 88 -9.41 -4.65 4.94
N GLY A 89 -10.08 -3.74 5.66
CA GLY A 89 -9.88 -3.48 7.07
C GLY A 89 -10.02 -4.70 7.99
N SER A 90 -10.10 -4.48 9.29
CA SER A 90 -9.99 -5.52 10.33
C SER A 90 -10.90 -6.74 10.18
N ARG A 91 -11.95 -6.64 9.37
CA ARG A 91 -12.88 -7.76 9.11
C ARG A 91 -12.31 -8.79 8.14
N ASN A 92 -11.42 -8.39 7.23
CA ASN A 92 -10.89 -9.22 6.16
C ASN A 92 -9.40 -9.55 6.37
N ALA A 93 -8.64 -8.66 7.02
CA ALA A 93 -7.25 -8.90 7.35
C ALA A 93 -7.14 -9.87 8.54
N ARG A 94 -6.52 -11.01 8.31
CA ARG A 94 -6.22 -12.01 9.35
C ARG A 94 -4.73 -11.97 9.67
N VAL A 95 -4.41 -11.92 10.96
CA VAL A 95 -3.03 -12.00 11.42
C VAL A 95 -2.76 -13.43 11.88
N GLN A 96 -1.79 -14.08 11.27
CA GLN A 96 -1.38 -15.45 11.58
C GLN A 96 0.08 -15.47 12.06
N PRO A 97 0.38 -16.12 13.19
CA PRO A 97 1.75 -16.38 13.58
C PRO A 97 2.46 -17.26 12.53
N TYR A 98 3.66 -16.85 12.16
CA TYR A 98 4.54 -17.61 11.28
C TYR A 98 5.96 -17.54 11.82
N GLN A 99 6.48 -18.64 12.34
CA GLN A 99 7.76 -18.68 13.04
C GLN A 99 7.85 -17.56 14.12
N ASN A 100 8.77 -16.61 13.97
CA ASN A 100 9.01 -15.50 14.90
C ASN A 100 8.36 -14.17 14.45
N ILE A 101 7.48 -14.20 13.45
CA ILE A 101 6.78 -13.03 12.91
C ILE A 101 5.29 -13.27 12.83
N PHE A 102 4.55 -12.24 12.47
CA PHE A 102 3.12 -12.29 12.15
C PHE A 102 2.92 -11.98 10.68
N ALA A 103 2.27 -12.86 9.94
CA ALA A 103 1.87 -12.63 8.56
C ALA A 103 0.45 -12.07 8.50
N VAL A 104 0.23 -11.09 7.64
CA VAL A 104 -1.11 -10.57 7.33
C VAL A 104 -1.62 -11.27 6.09
N LEU A 105 -2.79 -11.88 6.19
CA LEU A 105 -3.42 -12.66 5.13
C LEU A 105 -4.75 -12.03 4.74
N MET A 106 -4.93 -11.83 3.44
CA MET A 106 -6.18 -11.33 2.85
C MET A 106 -6.47 -12.00 1.50
N SER A 107 -6.82 -11.19 0.50
CA SER A 107 -7.18 -11.62 -0.85
C SER A 107 -5.99 -11.79 -1.80
N GLY A 108 -4.80 -11.34 -1.42
CA GLY A 108 -3.59 -11.45 -2.23
C GLY A 108 -3.29 -10.23 -3.13
N ASP A 109 -3.93 -9.08 -2.91
CA ASP A 109 -3.73 -7.90 -3.74
C ASP A 109 -3.36 -6.63 -2.97
N PHE A 110 -3.77 -6.51 -1.70
CA PHE A 110 -3.68 -5.27 -0.93
C PHE A 110 -2.94 -5.39 0.40
N GLU A 111 -2.36 -6.53 0.72
CA GLU A 111 -1.73 -6.81 2.01
C GLU A 111 -0.69 -5.73 2.35
N ALA A 112 0.23 -5.45 1.44
CA ALA A 112 1.25 -4.42 1.66
C ALA A 112 0.65 -3.01 1.82
N SER A 113 -0.46 -2.71 1.14
CA SER A 113 -1.12 -1.41 1.23
C SER A 113 -1.73 -1.15 2.62
N LEU A 114 -1.92 -2.19 3.44
CA LEU A 114 -2.39 -2.03 4.83
C LEU A 114 -1.40 -1.26 5.71
N ILE A 115 -0.16 -1.09 5.29
CA ILE A 115 0.82 -0.23 5.98
C ILE A 115 0.33 1.23 6.05
N LEU A 116 -0.53 1.66 5.12
CA LEU A 116 -1.10 3.00 5.03
C LEU A 116 -2.22 3.25 6.05
N LEU A 117 -2.74 2.22 6.71
CA LEU A 117 -3.91 2.31 7.59
C LEU A 117 -3.49 2.41 9.06
N ASP A 118 -3.21 3.60 9.56
CA ASP A 118 -2.78 3.84 10.94
C ASP A 118 -3.69 3.16 11.97
N ARG A 119 -5.00 3.16 11.73
CA ARG A 119 -5.98 2.54 12.63
C ARG A 119 -5.71 1.06 12.88
N LEU A 120 -5.26 0.29 11.87
CA LEU A 120 -4.89 -1.12 12.07
C LEU A 120 -3.74 -1.25 13.06
N TRP A 121 -2.72 -0.43 12.91
CA TRP A 121 -1.49 -0.48 13.69
C TRP A 121 -1.68 0.06 15.10
N GLU A 122 -2.50 1.08 15.27
CA GLU A 122 -2.76 1.71 16.58
C GLU A 122 -3.73 0.90 17.44
N HIS A 123 -4.67 0.16 16.82
CA HIS A 123 -5.72 -0.54 17.54
C HIS A 123 -5.69 -2.06 17.30
N ASP A 124 -5.98 -2.50 16.07
CA ASP A 124 -6.27 -3.91 15.78
C ASP A 124 -5.05 -4.81 15.92
N PHE A 125 -3.87 -4.34 15.49
CA PHE A 125 -2.62 -5.10 15.56
C PHE A 125 -1.83 -4.86 16.83
N ARG A 126 -2.19 -3.88 17.66
CA ARG A 126 -1.46 -3.53 18.88
C ARG A 126 -1.29 -4.68 19.88
N LYS A 127 -2.22 -5.62 19.89
CA LYS A 127 -2.16 -6.82 20.74
C LYS A 127 -1.05 -7.81 20.40
N PHE A 128 -0.46 -7.72 19.20
CA PHE A 128 0.58 -8.64 18.75
C PHE A 128 2.00 -8.18 19.10
N VAL A 129 2.19 -6.89 19.40
CA VAL A 129 3.50 -6.28 19.71
C VAL A 129 3.43 -5.49 21.00
N ARG A 130 4.52 -5.47 21.76
CA ARG A 130 4.62 -4.70 23.01
C ARG A 130 5.26 -3.32 22.79
N GLY A 131 6.28 -3.27 21.92
CA GLY A 131 7.02 -2.06 21.57
C GLY A 131 6.58 -1.45 20.25
N ASP A 132 7.53 -0.97 19.48
CA ASP A 132 7.33 -0.49 18.12
C ASP A 132 7.22 -1.66 17.14
N TYR A 133 6.62 -1.41 15.99
CA TYR A 133 6.55 -2.42 14.95
C TYR A 133 7.78 -2.38 14.04
N ALA A 134 8.22 -3.58 13.62
CA ALA A 134 9.02 -3.76 12.43
C ALA A 134 8.19 -4.52 11.39
N ALA A 135 8.19 -4.08 10.15
CA ALA A 135 7.44 -4.69 9.06
C ALA A 135 8.28 -4.90 7.81
N ALA A 136 7.97 -5.97 7.07
CA ALA A 136 8.49 -6.24 5.73
C ALA A 136 7.32 -6.35 4.74
N LEU A 137 7.51 -5.74 3.56
CA LEU A 137 6.55 -5.75 2.46
C LEU A 137 7.29 -5.95 1.12
N PRO A 138 7.87 -7.15 0.91
CA PRO A 138 8.67 -7.42 -0.29
C PRO A 138 7.85 -7.45 -1.57
N ALA A 139 6.55 -7.75 -1.47
CA ALA A 139 5.63 -7.77 -2.60
C ALA A 139 4.25 -7.21 -2.19
N ARG A 140 3.42 -6.86 -3.18
CA ARG A 140 2.10 -6.25 -2.96
C ARG A 140 1.14 -7.09 -2.11
N ASP A 141 1.29 -8.40 -2.20
CA ASP A 141 0.49 -9.43 -1.51
C ASP A 141 1.18 -9.98 -0.26
N VAL A 142 2.30 -9.40 0.15
CA VAL A 142 3.08 -9.84 1.32
C VAL A 142 3.26 -8.69 2.29
N LEU A 143 2.70 -8.87 3.50
CA LEU A 143 2.93 -8.00 4.65
C LEU A 143 3.17 -8.88 5.88
N ALA A 144 4.32 -8.72 6.51
CA ALA A 144 4.64 -9.38 7.76
C ALA A 144 5.25 -8.38 8.74
N PHE A 145 5.09 -8.64 10.03
CA PHE A 145 5.60 -7.75 11.07
C PHE A 145 5.99 -8.51 12.35
N CYS A 146 6.79 -7.84 13.18
CA CYS A 146 7.12 -8.28 14.54
C CYS A 146 7.31 -7.07 15.46
N ASP A 147 7.65 -7.33 16.73
CA ASP A 147 8.15 -6.30 17.63
C ASP A 147 9.56 -5.87 17.19
N SER A 148 9.81 -4.58 17.09
CA SER A 148 11.09 -4.04 16.59
C SER A 148 12.27 -4.29 17.51
N SER A 149 12.02 -4.67 18.77
CA SER A 149 13.03 -5.08 19.76
C SER A 149 13.32 -6.58 19.76
N PHE A 150 12.60 -7.37 18.94
CA PHE A 150 12.73 -8.82 18.90
C PHE A 150 13.65 -9.26 17.76
N GLU A 151 14.93 -9.55 18.06
CA GLU A 151 15.97 -9.80 17.05
C GLU A 151 15.67 -11.03 16.18
N GLU A 152 15.15 -12.11 16.77
CA GLU A 152 14.76 -13.31 16.01
C GLU A 152 13.62 -13.01 15.03
N GLY A 153 12.72 -12.11 15.39
CA GLY A 153 11.67 -11.61 14.50
C GLY A 153 12.25 -10.76 13.36
N LEU A 154 13.17 -9.86 13.67
CA LEU A 154 13.87 -9.05 12.65
C LEU A 154 14.65 -9.96 11.68
N GLN A 155 15.32 -10.99 12.18
CA GLN A 155 16.02 -11.94 11.33
C GLN A 155 15.06 -12.71 10.43
N GLU A 156 13.89 -13.11 10.93
CA GLU A 156 12.89 -13.79 10.11
C GLU A 156 12.27 -12.86 9.06
N LEU A 157 12.09 -11.56 9.34
CA LEU A 157 11.70 -10.57 8.31
C LEU A 157 12.77 -10.47 7.20
N ARG A 158 14.07 -10.46 7.54
CA ARG A 158 15.17 -10.49 6.54
C ARG A 158 15.12 -11.77 5.69
N ASN A 159 14.89 -12.92 6.32
CA ASN A 159 14.73 -14.20 5.62
C ASN A 159 13.53 -14.20 4.69
N LEU A 160 12.40 -13.62 5.11
CA LEU A 160 11.21 -13.47 4.29
C LEU A 160 11.52 -12.62 3.03
N ILE A 161 12.14 -11.46 3.21
CA ILE A 161 12.54 -10.58 2.09
C ILE A 161 13.43 -11.35 1.10
N ALA A 162 14.44 -12.08 1.59
CA ALA A 162 15.35 -12.83 0.74
C ALA A 162 14.69 -13.98 -0.04
N ARG A 163 13.61 -14.56 0.50
CA ARG A 163 12.88 -15.69 -0.14
C ARG A 163 11.82 -15.22 -1.14
N VAL A 164 11.29 -14.01 -0.95
CA VAL A 164 10.22 -13.51 -1.81
C VAL A 164 10.81 -12.90 -3.08
N THR A 165 10.59 -13.57 -4.20
CA THR A 165 10.99 -13.10 -5.53
C THR A 165 9.75 -13.09 -6.43
N PRO A 166 8.88 -12.09 -6.29
CA PRO A 166 7.65 -12.03 -7.06
C PRO A 166 7.95 -11.78 -8.55
N PRO A 167 7.10 -12.26 -9.47
CA PRO A 167 7.23 -11.96 -10.87
C PRO A 167 6.79 -10.53 -11.20
N GLY A 168 7.42 -9.92 -12.21
CA GLY A 168 7.01 -8.65 -12.80
C GLY A 168 7.06 -7.47 -11.83
N ASP A 169 6.02 -6.63 -11.86
CA ASP A 169 5.89 -5.38 -11.11
C ASP A 169 5.30 -5.54 -9.70
N HIS A 170 5.30 -6.77 -9.17
CA HIS A 170 4.76 -7.05 -7.83
C HIS A 170 5.75 -6.75 -6.71
N LEU A 171 7.03 -6.57 -7.03
CA LEU A 171 8.07 -6.22 -6.06
C LEU A 171 7.79 -4.83 -5.48
N LEU A 172 7.95 -4.68 -4.16
CA LEU A 172 7.80 -3.39 -3.49
C LEU A 172 9.10 -2.96 -2.85
N SER A 173 9.50 -3.56 -1.73
CA SER A 173 10.70 -3.13 -1.00
C SER A 173 11.47 -4.30 -0.41
N GLN A 174 12.81 -4.20 -0.46
CA GLN A 174 13.71 -5.14 0.18
C GLN A 174 14.20 -4.65 1.55
N LYS A 175 13.52 -3.67 2.13
CA LYS A 175 13.86 -3.09 3.43
C LYS A 175 12.87 -3.50 4.51
N ILE A 176 13.35 -3.51 5.75
CA ILE A 176 12.50 -3.53 6.93
C ILE A 176 12.11 -2.08 7.25
N TYR A 177 10.85 -1.87 7.62
CA TYR A 177 10.31 -0.58 8.06
C TYR A 177 10.03 -0.64 9.55
N ILE A 178 10.43 0.41 10.26
CA ILE A 178 10.11 0.59 11.69
C ILE A 178 9.06 1.67 11.82
N ARG A 179 8.00 1.40 12.59
CA ARG A 179 6.97 2.40 12.91
C ARG A 179 7.32 3.10 14.22
N ARG A 180 7.61 4.40 14.12
CA ARG A 180 7.88 5.27 15.28
C ARG A 180 7.00 6.50 15.18
N ASP A 181 6.37 6.88 16.29
CA ASP A 181 5.50 8.05 16.37
C ASP A 181 4.46 8.12 15.23
N GLY A 182 3.85 6.96 14.92
CA GLY A 182 2.85 6.85 13.87
C GLY A 182 3.41 6.82 12.43
N THR A 183 4.72 6.91 12.24
CA THR A 183 5.35 7.01 10.91
C THR A 183 6.25 5.80 10.63
N TRP A 184 6.17 5.28 9.41
CA TRP A 184 7.02 4.20 8.94
C TRP A 184 8.29 4.74 8.29
N GLN A 185 9.43 4.27 8.74
CA GLN A 185 10.74 4.64 8.21
C GLN A 185 11.55 3.38 7.91
N PRO A 186 12.33 3.36 6.80
CA PRO A 186 13.24 2.26 6.55
C PRO A 186 14.22 2.11 7.73
N GLN A 187 14.45 0.88 8.16
CA GLN A 187 15.49 0.58 9.14
C GLN A 187 16.84 1.02 8.56
N LYS A 188 17.58 1.85 9.28
CA LYS A 188 18.94 2.20 8.91
C LYS A 188 19.82 0.97 9.07
N ALA A 189 20.67 0.76 8.06
CA ALA A 189 21.69 -0.31 8.08
C ALA A 189 22.68 -0.12 9.23
#